data_156f83861c156f365b813f01ff96243c
#
_entry.id   156f83861c156f365b813f01ff96243c
#
_cell.length_a   1.000
_cell.length_b   1.000
_cell.length_c   1.000
_cell.angle_alpha   90.00
_cell.angle_beta   90.00
_cell.angle_gamma   90.00
#
_symmetry.space_group_name_H-M   'P 1'
#
loop_
_entity.id
_entity.type
_entity.pdbx_description
1 polymer ?
#
loop_
_entity_poly.entity_id
_entity_poly.type
_entity_poly.pdbx_seq_one_letter_code
_entity_poly.pdbx_strand_id
1 'polypeptide(L)'
;MSLIRNGYPLSTRRGFPGVLFSALLAFALFDPGAVTAQEVKQIKLTEKHIQSFIAAHEEMAKLYNGAKLDNSDPKVEAQAEAVAKKNGFASLAELDDVSMNITMIMSGIDPQTKKFTEAPEQIKREIAALKTDKSVPEAQKKEALTQLQAALKNAKPIQFKENIVLVLKYFDRLPSLMQEEGPAD
;
A
#
# COMPACT_ATOMS: atom_id res chain seq x y z
N MET A 1 36.48 37.71 -42.02
CA MET A 1 35.19 37.00 -41.85
C MET A 1 35.08 36.49 -40.43
N SER A 2 34.17 37.06 -39.69
CA SER A 2 34.10 37.01 -38.21
C SER A 2 33.35 35.76 -37.73
N LEU A 3 33.94 34.98 -36.81
CA LEU A 3 33.29 33.87 -36.14
C LEU A 3 32.83 34.35 -34.77
N ILE A 4 31.53 34.46 -34.60
CA ILE A 4 30.88 34.80 -33.33
C ILE A 4 30.76 33.50 -32.51
N ARG A 5 31.48 33.44 -31.38
CA ARG A 5 31.32 32.41 -30.32
C ARG A 5 30.26 32.90 -29.34
N ASN A 6 29.08 32.30 -29.41
CA ASN A 6 28.07 32.44 -28.34
C ASN A 6 28.34 31.42 -27.24
N GLY A 7 28.91 31.93 -26.13
CA GLY A 7 29.00 31.18 -24.90
C GLY A 7 27.70 31.30 -24.09
N TYR A 8 27.08 30.16 -23.76
CA TYR A 8 25.98 30.11 -22.78
C TYR A 8 26.55 29.84 -21.40
N PRO A 9 26.16 30.61 -20.37
CA PRO A 9 26.57 30.32 -19.01
C PRO A 9 25.86 29.11 -18.45
N LEU A 10 26.62 28.17 -17.92
CA LEU A 10 26.13 27.04 -17.15
C LEU A 10 25.51 27.54 -15.83
N SER A 11 24.19 27.59 -15.82
CA SER A 11 23.42 27.80 -14.59
C SER A 11 23.47 26.53 -13.75
N THR A 12 24.25 26.55 -12.66
CA THR A 12 24.23 25.58 -11.60
C THR A 12 22.90 25.65 -10.86
N ARG A 13 21.93 24.87 -11.30
CA ARG A 13 20.72 24.63 -10.51
C ARG A 13 21.06 23.67 -9.36
N ARG A 14 21.16 24.26 -8.18
CA ARG A 14 21.12 23.53 -6.91
C ARG A 14 19.84 22.72 -6.86
N GLY A 15 19.98 21.41 -6.83
CA GLY A 15 18.87 20.48 -6.66
C GLY A 15 18.20 20.69 -5.32
N PHE A 16 16.93 21.03 -5.34
CA PHE A 16 16.03 20.91 -4.21
C PHE A 16 15.62 19.44 -4.07
N PRO A 17 15.79 18.81 -2.92
CA PRO A 17 15.12 17.55 -2.62
C PRO A 17 13.69 17.87 -2.18
N GLY A 18 12.83 18.10 -3.14
CA GLY A 18 11.44 18.36 -2.89
C GLY A 18 10.60 17.48 -3.77
N VAL A 19 10.40 16.24 -3.39
CA VAL A 19 9.33 15.42 -3.96
C VAL A 19 9.01 14.34 -2.94
N LEU A 20 7.77 14.33 -2.52
CA LEU A 20 6.93 13.17 -2.26
C LEU A 20 5.71 13.63 -1.44
N PHE A 21 4.88 14.49 -2.06
CA PHE A 21 3.57 14.84 -1.48
C PHE A 21 2.46 14.79 -2.56
N SER A 22 2.55 13.85 -3.51
CA SER A 22 1.52 13.74 -4.55
C SER A 22 0.54 12.57 -4.38
N ALA A 23 0.64 11.79 -3.31
CA ALA A 23 -0.24 10.64 -3.11
C ALA A 23 -1.46 10.90 -2.20
N LEU A 24 -1.61 12.12 -1.65
CA LEU A 24 -2.65 12.41 -0.65
C LEU A 24 -3.92 13.07 -1.21
N LEU A 25 -4.00 13.30 -2.53
CA LEU A 25 -5.16 14.01 -3.11
C LEU A 25 -6.27 13.10 -3.67
N ALA A 26 -6.13 11.80 -3.63
CA ALA A 26 -7.13 10.86 -4.16
C ALA A 26 -8.20 10.41 -3.14
N PHE A 27 -8.19 10.94 -1.91
CA PHE A 27 -9.12 10.53 -0.85
C PHE A 27 -10.40 11.38 -0.73
N ALA A 28 -10.68 12.27 -1.67
CA ALA A 28 -11.70 13.31 -1.52
C ALA A 28 -13.13 12.93 -1.93
N LEU A 29 -13.46 11.66 -2.20
CA LEU A 29 -14.82 11.24 -2.58
C LEU A 29 -15.31 9.98 -1.86
N PHE A 30 -14.86 9.73 -0.64
CA PHE A 30 -15.48 8.69 0.17
C PHE A 30 -16.56 9.31 1.05
N ASP A 31 -17.82 8.99 0.70
CA ASP A 31 -19.00 9.22 1.51
C ASP A 31 -18.77 8.60 2.91
N PRO A 32 -18.99 9.34 4.03
CA PRO A 32 -18.80 8.79 5.38
C PRO A 32 -19.94 7.86 5.81
N GLY A 33 -20.55 7.14 4.88
CA GLY A 33 -21.39 6.00 5.18
C GLY A 33 -20.54 4.92 5.83
N ALA A 34 -20.75 4.69 7.13
CA ALA A 34 -20.13 3.75 8.04
C ALA A 34 -19.47 2.53 7.38
N VAL A 35 -18.29 2.68 6.80
CA VAL A 35 -17.38 1.57 6.61
C VAL A 35 -16.86 1.26 8.01
N THR A 36 -17.50 0.31 8.69
CA THR A 36 -16.90 -0.35 9.83
C THR A 36 -15.61 -0.94 9.30
N ALA A 37 -14.48 -0.28 9.60
CA ALA A 37 -13.17 -0.80 9.28
C ALA A 37 -13.11 -2.19 9.92
N GLN A 38 -13.22 -3.23 9.10
CA GLN A 38 -13.14 -4.60 9.59
C GLN A 38 -11.73 -4.74 10.15
N GLU A 39 -11.65 -4.99 11.45
CA GLU A 39 -10.37 -5.11 12.14
C GLU A 39 -9.59 -6.27 11.51
N VAL A 40 -8.44 -5.97 10.90
CA VAL A 40 -7.59 -6.99 10.31
C VAL A 40 -7.13 -7.94 11.41
N LYS A 41 -7.51 -9.20 11.28
CA LYS A 41 -7.03 -10.26 12.15
C LYS A 41 -5.54 -10.46 11.93
N GLN A 42 -4.73 -10.08 12.92
CA GLN A 42 -3.31 -10.31 12.84
C GLN A 42 -2.98 -11.77 13.12
N ILE A 43 -2.26 -12.41 12.21
CA ILE A 43 -1.83 -13.80 12.30
C ILE A 43 -0.30 -13.89 12.24
N LYS A 44 0.25 -14.96 12.80
CA LYS A 44 1.68 -15.27 12.64
C LYS A 44 1.93 -15.86 11.26
N LEU A 45 2.67 -15.10 10.44
CA LEU A 45 3.07 -15.54 9.11
C LEU A 45 4.19 -16.59 9.19
N THR A 46 4.20 -17.50 8.24
CA THR A 46 5.26 -18.49 8.02
C THR A 46 5.89 -18.26 6.64
N GLU A 47 7.08 -18.77 6.43
CA GLU A 47 7.72 -18.71 5.12
C GLU A 47 6.86 -19.40 4.03
N LYS A 48 6.19 -20.49 4.40
CA LYS A 48 5.23 -21.18 3.52
C LYS A 48 4.08 -20.24 3.13
N HIS A 49 3.53 -19.44 4.08
CA HIS A 49 2.46 -18.48 3.77
C HIS A 49 2.91 -17.48 2.71
N ILE A 50 4.12 -16.91 2.83
CA ILE A 50 4.63 -15.94 1.84
C ILE A 50 4.82 -16.59 0.46
N GLN A 51 5.43 -17.78 0.41
CA GLN A 51 5.66 -18.49 -0.85
C GLN A 51 4.35 -18.91 -1.53
N SER A 52 3.41 -19.45 -0.76
CA SER A 52 2.06 -19.80 -1.23
C SER A 52 1.29 -18.55 -1.70
N PHE A 53 1.40 -17.45 -0.99
CA PHE A 53 0.78 -16.17 -1.39
C PHE A 53 1.31 -15.70 -2.76
N ILE A 54 2.64 -15.70 -2.95
CA ILE A 54 3.25 -15.29 -4.22
C ILE A 54 2.74 -16.16 -5.38
N ALA A 55 2.68 -17.48 -5.18
CA ALA A 55 2.19 -18.41 -6.22
C ALA A 55 0.69 -18.24 -6.50
N ALA A 56 -0.12 -18.07 -5.45
CA ALA A 56 -1.57 -17.87 -5.59
C ALA A 56 -1.88 -16.53 -6.28
N HIS A 57 -1.13 -15.47 -5.98
CA HIS A 57 -1.36 -14.15 -6.56
C HIS A 57 -1.23 -14.13 -8.08
N GLU A 58 -0.22 -14.80 -8.64
CA GLU A 58 -0.04 -14.89 -10.08
C GLU A 58 -1.23 -15.61 -10.76
N GLU A 59 -1.81 -16.62 -10.11
CA GLU A 59 -3.00 -17.32 -10.62
C GLU A 59 -4.27 -16.49 -10.43
N MET A 60 -4.42 -15.79 -9.29
CA MET A 60 -5.53 -14.87 -9.04
C MET A 60 -5.55 -13.71 -10.04
N ALA A 61 -4.39 -13.08 -10.32
CA ALA A 61 -4.28 -12.03 -11.31
C ALA A 61 -4.77 -12.50 -12.69
N LYS A 62 -4.41 -13.72 -13.11
CA LYS A 62 -4.91 -14.29 -14.37
C LYS A 62 -6.42 -14.55 -14.34
N LEU A 63 -6.97 -14.97 -13.19
CA LEU A 63 -8.40 -15.20 -13.01
C LEU A 63 -9.18 -13.89 -13.14
N TYR A 64 -8.75 -12.84 -12.45
CA TYR A 64 -9.45 -11.54 -12.42
C TYR A 64 -9.22 -10.71 -13.70
N ASN A 65 -8.01 -10.71 -14.30
CA ASN A 65 -7.70 -10.01 -15.54
C ASN A 65 -8.29 -10.69 -16.79
N GLY A 66 -8.46 -12.01 -16.77
CA GLY A 66 -9.07 -12.79 -17.87
C GLY A 66 -10.58 -12.70 -17.94
N ALA A 67 -11.19 -12.28 -16.85
CA ALA A 67 -12.62 -12.16 -16.72
C ALA A 67 -12.97 -10.67 -16.54
N LYS A 68 -13.74 -10.11 -17.45
CA LYS A 68 -14.58 -8.92 -17.15
C LYS A 68 -15.66 -9.34 -16.13
N LEU A 69 -15.27 -10.04 -15.07
CA LEU A 69 -16.20 -10.69 -14.15
C LEU A 69 -16.41 -9.79 -12.95
N ASP A 70 -17.66 -9.64 -12.62
CA ASP A 70 -18.10 -9.11 -11.34
C ASP A 70 -17.53 -10.04 -10.23
N ASN A 71 -16.72 -9.50 -9.32
CA ASN A 71 -16.14 -10.24 -8.19
C ASN A 71 -17.20 -10.88 -7.28
N SER A 72 -18.47 -10.55 -7.47
CA SER A 72 -19.63 -11.13 -6.80
C SER A 72 -20.20 -12.38 -7.51
N ASP A 73 -19.63 -12.82 -8.66
CA ASP A 73 -20.07 -14.04 -9.34
C ASP A 73 -19.66 -15.28 -8.53
N PRO A 74 -20.60 -16.12 -8.07
CA PRO A 74 -20.29 -17.35 -7.33
C PRO A 74 -19.31 -18.29 -8.04
N LYS A 75 -19.22 -18.24 -9.37
CA LYS A 75 -18.25 -19.01 -10.14
C LYS A 75 -16.84 -18.51 -9.96
N VAL A 76 -16.65 -17.19 -9.88
CA VAL A 76 -15.35 -16.56 -9.63
C VAL A 76 -14.87 -16.89 -8.23
N GLU A 77 -15.76 -16.80 -7.24
CA GLU A 77 -15.47 -17.19 -5.86
C GLU A 77 -15.05 -18.65 -5.75
N ALA A 78 -15.77 -19.56 -6.41
CA ALA A 78 -15.41 -20.96 -6.43
C ALA A 78 -14.05 -21.22 -7.11
N GLN A 79 -13.70 -20.48 -8.16
CA GLN A 79 -12.41 -20.58 -8.82
C GLN A 79 -11.29 -20.02 -7.93
N ALA A 80 -11.53 -18.89 -7.27
CA ALA A 80 -10.59 -18.29 -6.30
C ALA A 80 -10.32 -19.23 -5.12
N GLU A 81 -11.36 -19.87 -4.58
CA GLU A 81 -11.24 -20.90 -3.55
C GLU A 81 -10.40 -22.09 -4.04
N ALA A 82 -10.58 -22.53 -5.29
CA ALA A 82 -9.78 -23.60 -5.88
C ALA A 82 -8.30 -23.18 -6.03
N VAL A 83 -8.02 -21.96 -6.44
CA VAL A 83 -6.66 -21.40 -6.52
C VAL A 83 -6.01 -21.37 -5.14
N ALA A 84 -6.72 -20.87 -4.12
CA ALA A 84 -6.22 -20.83 -2.75
C ALA A 84 -5.81 -22.24 -2.27
N LYS A 85 -6.70 -23.23 -2.42
CA LYS A 85 -6.44 -24.63 -2.03
C LYS A 85 -5.28 -25.26 -2.80
N LYS A 86 -5.21 -25.06 -4.10
CA LYS A 86 -4.11 -25.54 -4.95
C LYS A 86 -2.76 -25.03 -4.48
N ASN A 87 -2.71 -23.77 -3.99
CA ASN A 87 -1.50 -23.15 -3.50
C ASN A 87 -1.22 -23.38 -2.00
N GLY A 88 -1.98 -24.29 -1.37
CA GLY A 88 -1.70 -24.81 -0.02
C GLY A 88 -2.36 -24.06 1.13
N PHE A 89 -3.35 -23.20 0.84
CA PHE A 89 -4.26 -22.61 1.84
C PHE A 89 -5.44 -23.55 2.10
N ALA A 90 -6.00 -23.53 3.29
CA ALA A 90 -7.19 -24.30 3.61
C ALA A 90 -8.44 -23.73 2.95
N SER A 91 -8.47 -22.39 2.70
CA SER A 91 -9.59 -21.68 2.11
C SER A 91 -9.13 -20.35 1.49
N LEU A 92 -10.02 -19.71 0.71
CA LEU A 92 -9.83 -18.33 0.25
C LEU A 92 -9.70 -17.36 1.43
N ALA A 93 -10.48 -17.54 2.49
CA ALA A 93 -10.39 -16.72 3.69
C ALA A 93 -9.01 -16.77 4.38
N GLU A 94 -8.33 -17.92 4.37
CA GLU A 94 -6.96 -18.00 4.89
C GLU A 94 -5.97 -17.25 3.97
N LEU A 95 -6.14 -17.34 2.66
CA LEU A 95 -5.35 -16.54 1.71
C LEU A 95 -5.57 -15.05 1.95
N ASP A 96 -6.80 -14.62 2.17
CA ASP A 96 -7.15 -13.22 2.47
C ASP A 96 -6.52 -12.76 3.79
N ASP A 97 -6.61 -13.55 4.87
CA ASP A 97 -5.95 -13.26 6.15
C ASP A 97 -4.43 -13.07 5.94
N VAL A 98 -3.78 -13.94 5.17
CA VAL A 98 -2.34 -13.84 4.86
C VAL A 98 -2.05 -12.59 4.03
N SER A 99 -2.82 -12.34 2.97
CA SER A 99 -2.70 -11.18 2.10
C SER A 99 -2.81 -9.87 2.89
N MET A 100 -3.83 -9.73 3.74
CA MET A 100 -4.03 -8.54 4.58
C MET A 100 -2.86 -8.30 5.54
N ASN A 101 -2.31 -9.36 6.13
CA ASN A 101 -1.15 -9.23 7.03
C ASN A 101 0.13 -8.84 6.28
N ILE A 102 0.34 -9.36 5.07
CA ILE A 102 1.46 -8.93 4.21
C ILE A 102 1.29 -7.46 3.84
N THR A 103 0.12 -7.06 3.34
CA THR A 103 -0.20 -5.69 2.92
C THR A 103 -0.01 -4.69 4.06
N MET A 104 -0.51 -5.02 5.26
CA MET A 104 -0.36 -4.18 6.46
C MET A 104 1.11 -3.92 6.80
N ILE A 105 1.99 -4.91 6.63
CA ILE A 105 3.42 -4.74 6.88
C ILE A 105 4.08 -3.98 5.73
N MET A 106 3.74 -4.31 4.48
CA MET A 106 4.27 -3.64 3.30
C MET A 106 4.00 -2.13 3.32
N SER A 107 2.80 -1.71 3.76
CA SER A 107 2.45 -0.29 3.88
C SER A 107 3.32 0.47 4.89
N GLY A 108 3.94 -0.25 5.84
CA GLY A 108 4.87 0.31 6.82
C GLY A 108 6.33 0.38 6.34
N ILE A 109 6.68 -0.23 5.21
CA ILE A 109 8.06 -0.31 4.71
C ILE A 109 8.33 0.81 3.71
N ASP A 110 9.34 1.62 3.99
CA ASP A 110 9.89 2.58 3.05
C ASP A 110 10.62 1.82 1.92
N PRO A 111 10.20 1.99 0.64
CA PRO A 111 10.75 1.20 -0.46
C PRO A 111 12.21 1.49 -0.78
N GLN A 112 12.71 2.67 -0.42
CA GLN A 112 14.09 3.07 -0.70
C GLN A 112 15.06 2.59 0.38
N THR A 113 14.65 2.74 1.65
CA THR A 113 15.51 2.44 2.80
C THR A 113 15.26 1.06 3.39
N LYS A 114 14.18 0.38 2.98
CA LYS A 114 13.70 -0.89 3.55
C LYS A 114 13.44 -0.83 5.07
N LYS A 115 13.23 0.39 5.60
CA LYS A 115 12.91 0.59 7.01
C LYS A 115 11.43 0.50 7.25
N PHE A 116 11.05 -0.30 8.23
CA PHE A 116 9.68 -0.41 8.69
C PHE A 116 9.35 0.68 9.71
N THR A 117 8.17 1.27 9.59
CA THR A 117 7.59 2.20 10.58
C THR A 117 6.18 1.72 10.92
N GLU A 118 5.86 1.64 12.20
CA GLU A 118 4.51 1.28 12.68
C GLU A 118 3.47 2.28 12.20
N ALA A 119 2.26 1.82 11.85
CA ALA A 119 1.18 2.67 11.39
C ALA A 119 0.85 3.84 12.35
N PRO A 120 0.77 3.66 13.70
CA PRO A 120 0.56 4.78 14.60
C PRO A 120 1.65 5.85 14.50
N GLU A 121 2.91 5.47 14.28
CA GLU A 121 4.03 6.42 14.16
C GLU A 121 4.03 7.14 12.80
N GLN A 122 3.63 6.46 11.72
CA GLN A 122 3.44 7.10 10.42
C GLN A 122 2.36 8.17 10.51
N ILE A 123 1.18 7.83 11.04
CA ILE A 123 0.05 8.76 11.18
C ILE A 123 0.44 9.96 12.05
N LYS A 124 1.18 9.78 13.16
CA LYS A 124 1.67 10.89 13.96
C LYS A 124 2.60 11.82 13.18
N ARG A 125 3.47 11.28 12.33
CA ARG A 125 4.36 12.07 11.46
C ARG A 125 3.56 12.85 10.43
N GLU A 126 2.56 12.25 9.82
CA GLU A 126 1.66 12.90 8.86
C GLU A 126 0.87 14.04 9.50
N ILE A 127 0.31 13.81 10.70
CA ILE A 127 -0.36 14.87 11.49
C ILE A 127 0.60 16.04 11.77
N ALA A 128 1.84 15.76 12.16
CA ALA A 128 2.84 16.79 12.45
C ALA A 128 3.22 17.56 11.18
N ALA A 129 3.44 16.88 10.07
CA ALA A 129 3.75 17.48 8.78
C ALA A 129 2.59 18.37 8.29
N LEU A 130 1.37 17.85 8.31
CA LEU A 130 0.18 18.57 7.84
C LEU A 130 -0.10 19.86 8.65
N LYS A 131 0.14 19.83 9.98
CA LYS A 131 -0.01 21.02 10.83
C LYS A 131 0.91 22.17 10.43
N THR A 132 2.10 21.86 9.92
CA THR A 132 3.12 22.87 9.54
C THR A 132 3.08 23.22 8.06
N ASP A 133 2.37 22.46 7.25
CA ASP A 133 2.26 22.69 5.80
C ASP A 133 1.39 23.93 5.53
N LYS A 134 2.02 24.95 4.92
CA LYS A 134 1.35 26.21 4.54
C LYS A 134 0.73 26.16 3.15
N SER A 135 0.97 25.11 2.38
CA SER A 135 0.44 24.96 1.01
C SER A 135 -1.00 24.43 0.99
N VAL A 136 -1.43 23.76 2.06
CA VAL A 136 -2.77 23.19 2.20
C VAL A 136 -3.74 24.22 2.76
N PRO A 137 -4.89 24.48 2.09
CA PRO A 137 -5.93 25.37 2.61
C PRO A 137 -6.45 24.93 3.98
N GLU A 138 -6.72 25.87 4.87
CA GLU A 138 -7.09 25.58 6.27
C GLU A 138 -8.34 24.69 6.42
N ALA A 139 -9.34 24.83 5.52
CA ALA A 139 -10.52 23.98 5.55
C ALA A 139 -10.17 22.51 5.26
N GLN A 140 -9.36 22.25 4.23
CA GLN A 140 -8.90 20.89 3.86
C GLN A 140 -7.97 20.31 4.94
N LYS A 141 -7.09 21.16 5.51
CA LYS A 141 -6.21 20.76 6.61
C LYS A 141 -7.00 20.30 7.83
N LYS A 142 -8.04 21.04 8.21
CA LYS A 142 -8.90 20.66 9.35
C LYS A 142 -9.59 19.33 9.13
N GLU A 143 -10.11 19.10 7.94
CA GLU A 143 -10.75 17.85 7.57
C GLU A 143 -9.77 16.69 7.60
N ALA A 144 -8.62 16.80 6.93
CA ALA A 144 -7.58 15.78 6.90
C ALA A 144 -7.02 15.47 8.31
N LEU A 145 -6.82 16.48 9.16
CA LEU A 145 -6.42 16.28 10.55
C LEU A 145 -7.46 15.51 11.35
N THR A 146 -8.75 15.74 11.10
CA THR A 146 -9.83 14.98 11.75
C THR A 146 -9.80 13.52 11.35
N GLN A 147 -9.62 13.22 10.05
CA GLN A 147 -9.50 11.86 9.51
C GLN A 147 -8.26 11.14 10.06
N LEU A 148 -7.09 11.81 10.05
CA LEU A 148 -5.85 11.24 10.60
C LEU A 148 -5.95 10.97 12.10
N GLN A 149 -6.62 11.84 12.87
CA GLN A 149 -6.85 11.61 14.30
C GLN A 149 -7.78 10.42 14.55
N ALA A 150 -8.81 10.24 13.72
CA ALA A 150 -9.69 9.07 13.79
C ALA A 150 -8.92 7.79 13.43
N ALA A 151 -8.11 7.83 12.36
CA ALA A 151 -7.24 6.73 11.97
C ALA A 151 -6.25 6.37 13.08
N LEU A 152 -5.63 7.36 13.74
CA LEU A 152 -4.69 7.14 14.83
C LEU A 152 -5.32 6.41 16.04
N LYS A 153 -6.59 6.69 16.35
CA LYS A 153 -7.31 6.00 17.43
C LYS A 153 -7.50 4.50 17.14
N ASN A 154 -7.64 4.14 15.87
CA ASN A 154 -7.90 2.77 15.43
C ASN A 154 -6.62 2.04 15.02
N ALA A 155 -5.53 2.78 14.76
CA ALA A 155 -4.27 2.20 14.34
C ALA A 155 -3.65 1.34 15.45
N LYS A 156 -3.37 0.08 15.12
CA LYS A 156 -2.72 -0.88 16.02
C LYS A 156 -1.30 -1.18 15.52
N PRO A 157 -0.34 -1.36 16.42
CA PRO A 157 1.00 -1.83 16.04
C PRO A 157 0.95 -3.29 15.57
N ILE A 158 1.98 -3.71 14.84
CA ILE A 158 2.14 -5.11 14.45
C ILE A 158 2.33 -5.97 15.70
N GLN A 159 1.43 -6.95 15.88
CA GLN A 159 1.46 -7.88 17.01
C GLN A 159 2.61 -8.88 16.90
N PHE A 160 2.82 -9.45 15.71
CA PHE A 160 3.87 -10.45 15.43
C PHE A 160 5.05 -9.78 14.74
N LYS A 161 6.03 -9.32 15.51
CA LYS A 161 7.20 -8.57 14.98
C LYS A 161 8.06 -9.40 14.03
N GLU A 162 8.08 -10.71 14.19
CA GLU A 162 8.74 -11.64 13.29
C GLU A 162 8.19 -11.59 11.85
N ASN A 163 6.92 -11.23 11.69
CA ASN A 163 6.31 -11.05 10.36
C ASN A 163 7.02 -9.93 9.58
N ILE A 164 7.46 -8.87 10.24
CA ILE A 164 8.17 -7.75 9.59
C ILE A 164 9.46 -8.25 8.95
N VAL A 165 10.24 -9.05 9.69
CA VAL A 165 11.49 -9.62 9.19
C VAL A 165 11.22 -10.55 8.01
N LEU A 166 10.16 -11.36 8.12
CA LEU A 166 9.77 -12.29 7.09
C LEU A 166 9.33 -11.59 5.81
N VAL A 167 8.48 -10.56 5.91
CA VAL A 167 8.03 -9.77 4.74
C VAL A 167 9.21 -9.03 4.11
N LEU A 168 10.12 -8.45 4.90
CA LEU A 168 11.32 -7.80 4.40
C LEU A 168 12.23 -8.77 3.60
N LYS A 169 12.32 -10.03 4.01
CA LYS A 169 13.08 -11.08 3.28
C LYS A 169 12.56 -11.26 1.84
N TYR A 170 11.27 -11.08 1.63
CA TYR A 170 10.60 -11.25 0.34
C TYR A 170 10.20 -9.94 -0.33
N PHE A 171 10.62 -8.81 0.24
CA PHE A 171 10.15 -7.48 -0.16
C PHE A 171 10.27 -7.21 -1.65
N ASP A 172 11.36 -7.60 -2.29
CA ASP A 172 11.59 -7.32 -3.72
C ASP A 172 10.69 -8.13 -4.67
N ARG A 173 10.01 -9.16 -4.15
CA ARG A 173 9.08 -10.01 -4.90
C ARG A 173 7.61 -9.60 -4.71
N LEU A 174 7.30 -8.93 -3.60
CA LEU A 174 5.92 -8.61 -3.22
C LEU A 174 5.35 -7.36 -3.93
N PRO A 175 6.10 -6.27 -4.16
CA PRO A 175 5.54 -5.04 -4.75
C PRO A 175 5.02 -5.21 -6.18
N SER A 176 5.67 -6.04 -6.99
CA SER A 176 5.21 -6.31 -8.36
C SER A 176 3.84 -6.98 -8.40
N LEU A 177 3.52 -7.73 -7.35
CA LEU A 177 2.24 -8.42 -7.22
C LEU A 177 1.12 -7.48 -6.74
N MET A 178 1.46 -6.42 -5.99
CA MET A 178 0.50 -5.49 -5.42
C MET A 178 0.20 -4.28 -6.31
N GLN A 179 1.00 -4.06 -7.37
CA GLN A 179 0.82 -2.95 -8.32
C GLN A 179 -0.15 -3.29 -9.46
N GLU A 180 -0.49 -4.56 -9.65
CA GLU A 180 -1.39 -4.99 -10.73
C GLU A 180 -2.89 -4.75 -10.42
N GLU A 181 -3.24 -4.30 -9.21
CA GLU A 181 -4.63 -4.03 -8.81
C GLU A 181 -5.11 -2.60 -9.11
N GLY A 182 -4.32 -1.81 -9.83
CA GLY A 182 -4.77 -0.51 -10.33
C GLY A 182 -5.73 -0.69 -11.51
N PRO A 183 -6.85 0.09 -11.61
CA PRO A 183 -7.70 0.04 -12.78
C PRO A 183 -6.85 0.33 -14.02
N ALA A 184 -6.93 -0.57 -15.00
CA ALA A 184 -6.41 -0.29 -16.33
C ALA A 184 -7.23 0.86 -16.91
N ASP A 185 -6.54 1.98 -17.23
CA ASP A 185 -7.11 3.14 -17.91
C ASP A 185 -7.76 2.76 -19.27
#